data_dfc38d51ef96f2361c05fb00340ea6c7
#
_entry.id   dfc38d51ef96f2361c05fb00340ea6c7
#
_cell.length_a   1.000
_cell.length_b   1.000
_cell.length_c   1.000
_cell.angle_alpha   90.00
_cell.angle_beta   90.00
_cell.angle_gamma   90.00
#
_symmetry.space_group_name_H-M   'P 1'
#
loop_
_entity.id
_entity.type
_entity.pdbx_description
1 polymer ?
#
loop_
_entity_poly.entity_id
_entity_poly.type
_entity_poly.pdbx_seq_one_letter_code
_entity_poly.pdbx_strand_id
1 'polypeptide(L)'
;MRIGYYRIYLNNNKIFNMGILDQGYWPDGLYTPPSEEAMIYDINKLKELGFNTIRKHVKIEPYRYYYYCDKIGMLIWQDMPSGDRQENKWEHHQLNAGDDVKRSDESKNNYYQEWSEIINNLKFFQCIIIWVPFNEAWGQFDTE
;
A
#
# COMPACT_ATOMS: atom_id res chain seq x y z
N MET A 1 -9.94 -2.30 12.79
CA MET A 1 -8.66 -2.05 13.51
C MET A 1 -8.79 -0.78 14.34
N ARG A 2 -8.14 -0.68 15.49
CA ARG A 2 -8.02 0.58 16.27
C ARG A 2 -6.56 0.77 16.70
N ILE A 3 -6.16 2.02 16.85
CA ILE A 3 -4.87 2.39 17.41
C ILE A 3 -5.12 2.87 18.84
N GLY A 4 -4.58 2.17 19.82
CA GLY A 4 -4.54 2.60 21.21
C GLY A 4 -3.16 3.17 21.53
N TYR A 5 -2.97 3.68 22.74
CA TYR A 5 -1.72 4.29 23.18
C TYR A 5 -0.52 3.36 22.84
N TYR A 6 0.25 3.69 21.79
CA TYR A 6 1.43 2.96 21.27
C TYR A 6 1.19 1.50 20.80
N ARG A 7 -0.05 1.10 20.48
CA ARG A 7 -0.32 -0.28 20.07
C ARG A 7 -1.46 -0.37 19.05
N ILE A 8 -1.32 -1.34 18.15
CA ILE A 8 -2.36 -1.70 17.17
C ILE A 8 -3.20 -2.84 17.74
N TYR A 9 -4.51 -2.77 17.52
CA TYR A 9 -5.45 -3.82 17.92
C TYR A 9 -6.26 -4.29 16.71
N LEU A 10 -6.32 -5.59 16.52
CA LEU A 10 -7.21 -6.25 15.57
C LEU A 10 -8.20 -7.10 16.36
N ASN A 11 -9.51 -6.87 16.15
CA ASN A 11 -10.58 -7.59 16.88
C ASN A 11 -10.36 -7.60 18.41
N ASN A 12 -9.99 -6.45 18.97
CA ASN A 12 -9.67 -6.23 20.39
C ASN A 12 -8.41 -6.95 20.92
N ASN A 13 -7.71 -7.72 20.09
CA ASN A 13 -6.44 -8.34 20.46
C ASN A 13 -5.29 -7.45 20.02
N LYS A 14 -4.28 -7.34 20.87
CA LYS A 14 -3.04 -6.63 20.52
C LYS A 14 -2.33 -7.39 19.41
N ILE A 15 -1.91 -6.67 18.39
CA ILE A 15 -1.08 -7.22 17.33
C ILE A 15 0.19 -6.41 17.17
N PHE A 16 1.22 -7.08 16.67
CA PHE A 16 2.41 -6.45 16.11
C PHE A 16 2.46 -6.76 14.62
N ASN A 17 2.55 -5.71 13.79
CA ASN A 17 2.67 -5.91 12.35
C ASN A 17 4.08 -6.39 12.01
N MET A 18 4.26 -7.71 11.96
CA MET A 18 5.46 -8.35 11.42
C MET A 18 5.31 -8.35 9.91
N GLY A 19 5.77 -7.25 9.28
CA GLY A 19 5.51 -6.98 7.88
C GLY A 19 6.75 -6.96 7.01
N ILE A 20 6.53 -7.20 5.73
CA ILE A 20 7.50 -6.99 4.66
C ILE A 20 6.98 -5.94 3.67
N LEU A 21 7.91 -5.32 2.94
CA LEU A 21 7.61 -4.47 1.79
C LEU A 21 7.63 -5.33 0.53
N ASP A 22 6.55 -5.25 -0.26
CA ASP A 22 6.41 -5.98 -1.51
C ASP A 22 6.09 -5.03 -2.67
N GLN A 23 7.01 -4.94 -3.63
CA GLN A 23 6.85 -4.12 -4.83
C GLN A 23 6.14 -4.88 -5.98
N GLY A 24 5.95 -6.18 -5.85
CA GLY A 24 5.20 -7.00 -6.79
C GLY A 24 5.88 -7.21 -8.14
N TYR A 25 7.21 -7.23 -8.19
CA TYR A 25 7.95 -7.59 -9.39
C TYR A 25 8.21 -9.09 -9.45
N TRP A 26 8.10 -9.62 -10.67
CA TRP A 26 8.29 -11.04 -10.96
C TRP A 26 9.34 -11.21 -12.06
N PRO A 27 10.25 -12.21 -11.96
CA PRO A 27 11.27 -12.44 -12.97
C PRO A 27 10.71 -12.66 -14.37
N ASP A 28 9.60 -13.40 -14.47
CA ASP A 28 9.00 -13.80 -15.74
C ASP A 28 7.92 -12.85 -16.24
N GLY A 29 7.15 -12.28 -15.31
CA GLY A 29 5.96 -11.47 -15.60
C GLY A 29 6.16 -9.98 -15.39
N LEU A 30 7.35 -9.53 -15.00
CA LEU A 30 7.66 -8.16 -14.62
C LEU A 30 6.72 -7.66 -13.51
N TYR A 31 5.62 -7.04 -13.87
CA TYR A 31 4.66 -6.46 -12.96
C TYR A 31 3.41 -7.33 -12.72
N THR A 32 3.40 -8.52 -13.32
CA THR A 32 2.29 -9.48 -13.24
C THR A 32 2.80 -10.83 -12.74
N PRO A 33 2.15 -11.46 -11.75
CA PRO A 33 2.53 -12.81 -11.33
C PRO A 33 2.41 -13.80 -12.51
N PRO A 34 3.34 -14.75 -12.65
CA PRO A 34 3.35 -15.70 -13.75
C PRO A 34 2.17 -16.68 -13.70
N SER A 35 1.64 -16.93 -12.51
CA SER A 35 0.43 -17.73 -12.29
C SER A 35 -0.26 -17.36 -10.97
N GLU A 36 -1.48 -17.87 -10.81
CA GLU A 36 -2.22 -17.71 -9.56
C GLU A 36 -1.54 -18.50 -8.41
N GLU A 37 -1.01 -19.68 -8.71
CA GLU A 37 -0.30 -20.52 -7.75
C GLU A 37 0.97 -19.85 -7.25
N ALA A 38 1.71 -19.15 -8.10
CA ALA A 38 2.90 -18.40 -7.69
C ALA A 38 2.54 -17.28 -6.73
N MET A 39 1.47 -16.54 -7.02
CA MET A 39 0.95 -15.49 -6.15
C MET A 39 0.52 -16.04 -4.77
N ILE A 40 -0.21 -17.15 -4.75
CA ILE A 40 -0.65 -17.81 -3.52
C ILE A 40 0.54 -18.37 -2.74
N TYR A 41 1.53 -18.92 -3.44
CA TYR A 41 2.76 -19.43 -2.83
C TYR A 41 3.48 -18.36 -2.03
N ASP A 42 3.67 -17.17 -2.57
CA ASP A 42 4.35 -16.06 -1.87
C ASP A 42 3.61 -15.68 -0.59
N ILE A 43 2.28 -15.52 -0.65
CA ILE A 43 1.46 -15.18 0.52
C ILE A 43 1.59 -16.27 1.61
N ASN A 44 1.47 -17.54 1.22
CA ASN A 44 1.61 -18.67 2.15
C ASN A 44 3.01 -18.74 2.73
N LYS A 45 4.02 -18.54 1.90
CA LYS A 45 5.42 -18.58 2.35
C LYS A 45 5.73 -17.52 3.38
N LEU A 46 5.21 -16.31 3.19
CA LEU A 46 5.34 -15.25 4.19
C LEU A 46 4.65 -15.62 5.52
N LYS A 47 3.46 -16.24 5.45
CA LYS A 47 2.77 -16.75 6.67
C LYS A 47 3.59 -17.81 7.38
N GLU A 48 4.15 -18.78 6.65
CA GLU A 48 5.02 -19.83 7.22
C GLU A 48 6.25 -19.24 7.91
N LEU A 49 6.82 -18.15 7.37
CA LEU A 49 7.95 -17.44 7.95
C LEU A 49 7.58 -16.56 9.15
N GLY A 50 6.29 -16.51 9.52
CA GLY A 50 5.79 -15.76 10.68
C GLY A 50 5.37 -14.33 10.39
N PHE A 51 5.39 -13.88 9.13
CA PHE A 51 4.84 -12.58 8.77
C PHE A 51 3.31 -12.59 8.83
N ASN A 52 2.73 -11.47 9.22
CA ASN A 52 1.29 -11.27 9.28
C ASN A 52 0.82 -10.06 8.46
N THR A 53 1.74 -9.31 7.90
CA THR A 53 1.46 -8.06 7.19
C THR A 53 2.33 -7.94 5.95
N ILE A 54 1.76 -7.46 4.86
CA ILE A 54 2.48 -7.06 3.65
C ILE A 54 2.14 -5.58 3.39
N ARG A 55 3.17 -4.74 3.22
CA ARG A 55 2.99 -3.43 2.65
C ARG A 55 3.11 -3.53 1.13
N LYS A 56 2.01 -3.33 0.45
CA LYS A 56 1.97 -3.30 -1.00
C LYS A 56 2.45 -1.94 -1.50
N HIS A 57 3.73 -1.91 -1.89
CA HIS A 57 4.46 -0.68 -2.14
C HIS A 57 4.18 -0.14 -3.54
N VAL A 58 3.53 1.01 -3.60
CA VAL A 58 3.18 1.80 -4.81
C VAL A 58 2.58 0.97 -5.96
N LYS A 59 1.83 -0.08 -5.63
CA LYS A 59 1.24 -0.99 -6.60
C LYS A 59 -0.16 -1.46 -6.17
N ILE A 60 -1.07 -1.55 -7.12
CA ILE A 60 -2.37 -2.23 -6.97
C ILE A 60 -2.26 -3.61 -7.59
N GLU A 61 -2.72 -4.62 -6.87
CA GLU A 61 -2.77 -6.00 -7.35
C GLU A 61 -4.16 -6.35 -7.93
N PRO A 62 -4.27 -7.44 -8.69
CA PRO A 62 -5.55 -7.99 -9.08
C PRO A 62 -6.40 -8.37 -7.85
N TYR A 63 -7.72 -8.31 -7.95
CA TYR A 63 -8.65 -8.65 -6.85
C TYR A 63 -8.39 -10.01 -6.21
N ARG A 64 -7.90 -10.99 -6.99
CA ARG A 64 -7.51 -12.32 -6.48
C ARG A 64 -6.44 -12.25 -5.41
N TYR A 65 -5.48 -11.33 -5.51
CA TYR A 65 -4.45 -11.16 -4.50
C TYR A 65 -5.06 -10.83 -3.14
N TYR A 66 -5.94 -9.83 -3.10
CA TYR A 66 -6.61 -9.42 -1.87
C TYR A 66 -7.58 -10.49 -1.36
N TYR A 67 -8.27 -11.20 -2.25
CA TYR A 67 -9.09 -12.34 -1.88
C TYR A 67 -8.29 -13.42 -1.15
N TYR A 68 -7.10 -13.76 -1.65
CA TYR A 68 -6.25 -14.73 -0.97
C TYR A 68 -5.64 -14.18 0.30
N CYS A 69 -5.32 -12.91 0.38
CA CYS A 69 -4.91 -12.28 1.63
C CYS A 69 -6.00 -12.35 2.69
N ASP A 70 -7.27 -12.08 2.33
CA ASP A 70 -8.42 -12.28 3.22
C ASP A 70 -8.54 -13.74 3.67
N LYS A 71 -8.49 -14.67 2.74
CA LYS A 71 -8.65 -16.11 3.00
C LYS A 71 -7.55 -16.68 3.88
N ILE A 72 -6.31 -16.26 3.68
CA ILE A 72 -5.11 -16.72 4.40
C ILE A 72 -4.92 -15.94 5.71
N GLY A 73 -5.55 -14.78 5.85
CA GLY A 73 -5.40 -13.90 6.99
C GLY A 73 -4.09 -13.10 6.98
N MET A 74 -3.67 -12.64 5.79
CA MET A 74 -2.54 -11.72 5.63
C MET A 74 -3.05 -10.29 5.60
N LEU A 75 -2.55 -9.44 6.49
CA LEU A 75 -2.93 -8.03 6.57
C LEU A 75 -2.21 -7.22 5.49
N ILE A 76 -2.87 -6.21 4.95
CA ILE A 76 -2.31 -5.37 3.88
C ILE A 76 -2.28 -3.91 4.30
N TRP A 77 -1.14 -3.28 4.08
CA TRP A 77 -1.01 -1.83 3.95
C TRP A 77 -0.95 -1.53 2.47
N GLN A 78 -1.89 -0.77 1.97
CA GLN A 78 -2.03 -0.48 0.55
C GLN A 78 -1.58 0.92 0.23
N ASP A 79 -0.49 1.03 -0.54
CA ASP A 79 -0.03 2.32 -1.05
C ASP A 79 -0.83 2.74 -2.28
N MET A 80 -1.00 4.06 -2.42
CA MET A 80 -1.35 4.67 -3.71
C MET A 80 -0.16 4.52 -4.66
N PRO A 81 -0.35 4.08 -5.91
CA PRO A 81 0.67 4.22 -6.95
C PRO A 81 0.87 5.70 -7.27
N SER A 82 1.56 6.39 -6.38
CA SER A 82 1.78 7.83 -6.52
C SER A 82 2.75 8.07 -7.67
N GLY A 83 2.43 9.02 -8.50
CA GLY A 83 3.26 9.45 -9.60
C GLY A 83 2.90 10.86 -9.99
N ASP A 84 3.89 11.66 -10.20
CA ASP A 84 3.84 12.86 -11.00
C ASP A 84 5.21 13.03 -11.61
N ARG A 85 5.27 13.40 -12.87
CA ARG A 85 6.53 13.76 -13.50
C ARG A 85 6.99 15.10 -12.93
N GLN A 86 7.79 15.02 -11.87
CA GLN A 86 8.38 16.22 -11.33
C GLN A 86 9.83 16.31 -11.74
N GLU A 87 10.15 17.43 -12.32
CA GLU A 87 11.53 17.89 -12.50
C GLU A 87 12.18 18.28 -11.16
N ASN A 88 11.54 18.01 -10.06
CA ASN A 88 11.99 18.47 -8.76
C ASN A 88 13.16 17.63 -8.26
N LYS A 89 14.24 18.33 -8.00
CA LYS A 89 15.43 17.82 -7.34
C LYS A 89 15.05 17.08 -6.05
N TRP A 90 15.73 15.97 -5.84
CA TRP A 90 15.69 15.17 -4.62
C TRP A 90 16.09 15.97 -3.38
N GLU A 91 15.19 16.72 -2.80
CA GLU A 91 15.37 17.36 -1.50
C GLU A 91 14.60 16.63 -0.39
N HIS A 92 14.48 15.31 -0.52
CA HIS A 92 13.60 14.46 0.29
C HIS A 92 14.04 14.25 1.73
N HIS A 93 15.18 14.76 2.12
CA HIS A 93 15.69 14.55 3.47
C HIS A 93 15.26 15.64 4.46
N GLN A 94 14.51 16.61 4.00
CA GLN A 94 13.94 17.64 4.86
C GLN A 94 12.50 17.27 5.17
N LEU A 95 12.32 16.51 6.23
CA LEU A 95 11.02 16.28 6.89
C LEU A 95 10.51 17.57 7.53
N ASN A 96 10.51 18.66 6.80
CA ASN A 96 9.92 19.90 7.25
C ASN A 96 8.45 19.89 6.79
N ALA A 97 7.54 19.89 7.75
CA ALA A 97 6.14 20.17 7.50
C ALA A 97 6.02 21.42 6.63
N GLY A 98 5.43 21.28 5.46
CA GLY A 98 5.21 22.39 4.54
C GLY A 98 5.87 22.27 3.17
N ASP A 99 6.68 21.27 2.90
CA ASP A 99 7.31 21.06 1.60
C ASP A 99 6.45 20.21 0.66
N ASP A 100 5.18 20.59 0.56
CA ASP A 100 4.30 19.98 -0.43
C ASP A 100 4.76 20.30 -1.85
N VAL A 101 4.62 19.29 -2.70
CA VAL A 101 4.95 19.42 -4.10
C VAL A 101 3.92 20.29 -4.82
N LYS A 102 4.39 21.19 -5.66
CA LYS A 102 3.51 21.99 -6.53
C LYS A 102 3.02 21.14 -7.68
N ARG A 103 1.79 20.62 -7.57
CA ARG A 103 1.09 19.94 -8.66
C ARG A 103 0.17 20.91 -9.40
N SER A 104 -0.05 20.66 -10.70
CA SER A 104 -1.15 21.33 -11.41
C SER A 104 -2.50 20.86 -10.87
N ASP A 105 -3.54 21.68 -11.05
CA ASP A 105 -4.91 21.31 -10.66
C ASP A 105 -5.37 20.03 -11.36
N GLU A 106 -4.98 19.82 -12.62
CA GLU A 106 -5.24 18.59 -13.37
C GLU A 106 -4.60 17.38 -12.69
N SER A 107 -3.32 17.46 -12.32
CA SER A 107 -2.60 16.38 -11.63
C SER A 107 -3.21 16.06 -10.26
N LYS A 108 -3.62 17.08 -9.49
CA LYS A 108 -4.32 16.90 -8.22
C LYS A 108 -5.67 16.20 -8.40
N ASN A 109 -6.47 16.68 -9.35
CA ASN A 109 -7.80 16.12 -9.64
C ASN A 109 -7.70 14.65 -10.09
N ASN A 110 -6.75 14.33 -10.97
CA ASN A 110 -6.50 12.95 -11.40
C ASN A 110 -6.10 12.07 -10.21
N TYR A 111 -5.21 12.55 -9.35
CA TYR A 111 -4.82 11.81 -8.14
C TYR A 111 -6.01 11.53 -7.24
N TYR A 112 -6.85 12.55 -6.95
CA TYR A 112 -8.02 12.38 -6.09
C TYR A 112 -9.05 11.42 -6.69
N GLN A 113 -9.26 11.50 -8.01
CA GLN A 113 -10.15 10.58 -8.70
C GLN A 113 -9.63 9.14 -8.62
N GLU A 114 -8.39 8.90 -9.03
CA GLU A 114 -7.79 7.56 -9.03
C GLU A 114 -7.74 6.96 -7.62
N TRP A 115 -7.34 7.76 -6.63
CA TRP A 115 -7.29 7.29 -5.25
C TRP A 115 -8.67 6.93 -4.70
N SER A 116 -9.67 7.74 -5.01
CA SER A 116 -11.06 7.47 -4.65
C SER A 116 -11.58 6.19 -5.30
N GLU A 117 -11.27 5.97 -6.57
CA GLU A 117 -11.64 4.76 -7.31
C GLU A 117 -10.96 3.52 -6.72
N ILE A 118 -9.66 3.59 -6.43
CA ILE A 118 -8.91 2.50 -5.79
C ILE A 118 -9.55 2.12 -4.46
N ILE A 119 -9.80 3.10 -3.57
CA ILE A 119 -10.42 2.84 -2.28
C ILE A 119 -11.82 2.25 -2.47
N ASN A 120 -12.64 2.82 -3.36
CA ASN A 120 -14.00 2.34 -3.58
C ASN A 120 -14.05 0.90 -4.12
N ASN A 121 -13.07 0.53 -4.95
CA ASN A 121 -12.97 -0.81 -5.53
C ASN A 121 -12.36 -1.85 -4.59
N LEU A 122 -11.57 -1.44 -3.61
CA LEU A 122 -10.84 -2.37 -2.75
C LEU A 122 -11.30 -2.39 -1.28
N LYS A 123 -12.07 -1.41 -0.82
CA LYS A 123 -12.47 -1.26 0.59
C LYS A 123 -13.27 -2.42 1.18
N PHE A 124 -13.81 -3.30 0.35
CA PHE A 124 -14.54 -4.48 0.82
C PHE A 124 -13.62 -5.65 1.20
N PHE A 125 -12.33 -5.61 0.81
CA PHE A 125 -11.35 -6.58 1.27
C PHE A 125 -10.92 -6.25 2.71
N GLN A 126 -11.21 -7.17 3.63
CA GLN A 126 -10.95 -6.97 5.06
C GLN A 126 -9.47 -7.01 5.43
N CYS A 127 -8.64 -7.60 4.59
CA CYS A 127 -7.20 -7.64 4.77
C CYS A 127 -6.56 -6.24 4.70
N ILE A 128 -7.15 -5.30 3.95
CA ILE A 128 -6.62 -3.95 3.84
C ILE A 128 -6.96 -3.16 5.10
N ILE A 129 -5.96 -2.94 5.93
CA ILE A 129 -6.11 -2.31 7.25
C ILE A 129 -5.55 -0.90 7.32
N ILE A 130 -4.69 -0.52 6.39
CA ILE A 130 -4.10 0.82 6.28
C ILE A 130 -4.03 1.22 4.81
N TRP A 131 -4.37 2.47 4.53
CA TRP A 131 -4.21 3.13 3.26
C TRP A 131 -3.07 4.14 3.35
N VAL A 132 -2.12 4.09 2.41
CA VAL A 132 -0.93 4.94 2.39
C VAL A 132 -1.00 5.84 1.16
N PRO A 133 -1.39 7.12 1.31
CA PRO A 133 -1.59 8.00 0.15
C PRO A 133 -0.27 8.39 -0.53
N PHE A 134 0.81 8.51 0.22
CA PHE A 134 2.13 8.88 -0.32
C PHE A 134 3.22 8.01 0.26
N ASN A 135 4.01 7.38 -0.61
CA ASN A 135 5.22 6.71 -0.18
C ASN A 135 6.34 7.75 0.05
N GLU A 136 6.93 7.76 1.24
CA GLU A 136 8.06 8.62 1.58
C GLU A 136 7.85 10.12 1.24
N ALA A 137 6.62 10.59 1.36
CA ALA A 137 6.22 11.94 0.98
C ALA A 137 6.41 12.28 -0.53
N TRP A 138 6.69 11.27 -1.38
CA TRP A 138 6.83 11.48 -2.80
C TRP A 138 5.55 12.03 -3.42
N GLY A 139 5.68 13.20 -4.01
CA GLY A 139 4.59 13.86 -4.69
C GLY A 139 3.43 14.27 -3.78
N GLN A 140 3.64 14.32 -2.44
CA GLN A 140 2.60 14.78 -1.52
C GLN A 140 2.24 16.24 -1.77
N PHE A 141 0.97 16.55 -1.55
CA PHE A 141 0.40 17.88 -1.73
C PHE A 141 -0.83 18.03 -0.84
N ASP A 142 -1.20 19.28 -0.55
CA ASP A 142 -2.39 19.63 0.25
C ASP A 142 -2.44 18.85 1.59
N THR A 143 -1.31 18.83 2.31
CA THR A 143 -1.17 18.08 3.56
C THR A 143 -1.64 18.84 4.81
N GLU A 144 -2.10 20.10 4.67
CA GLU A 144 -2.68 20.91 5.73
C GLU A 144 -4.20 20.72 5.87
#